data_97208c85c4728fa7d111438b5eb80754
#
_entry.id   97208c85c4728fa7d111438b5eb80754
#
_cell.length_a   1.000
_cell.length_b   1.000
_cell.length_c   1.000
_cell.angle_alpha   90.00
_cell.angle_beta   90.00
_cell.angle_gamma   90.00
#
_symmetry.space_group_name_H-M   'P 1'
#
loop_
_entity.id
_entity.type
_entity.pdbx_description
1 polymer ?
#
loop_
_entity_poly.entity_id
_entity_poly.type
_entity_poly.pdbx_seq_one_letter_code
_entity_poly.pdbx_strand_id
1 'polypeptide(L)'
;MPSQVYHLGGGVINRPNITLNERGEVSDYDIGPLLMELNMQASLYAGTGNQLCAHYSLSLSPDESLTPYQCLVAARLLMIELGYGSDTRWTSVIHRDTRSLHVHVVACRVKLDRTLVDDSNDYARGVDAARKIEMELGLSICKSPEKNFGHEYSIVNIKNGRGRGSFHAMHDPACIIRDAMDVVFKKQPNNMTEFVTGLREHNVMVRVRRADNYEPKGICYSIDGKKWISGSKVKRLRATWSKLLDQGIEYS
;
A
#
# COMPACT_ATOMS: atom_id res chain seq x y z
N MET A 1 -2.66 19.62 16.76
CA MET A 1 -2.15 20.73 15.95
C MET A 1 -2.83 20.62 14.59
N PRO A 2 -3.30 21.72 13.98
CA PRO A 2 -3.89 21.64 12.66
C PRO A 2 -2.85 21.12 11.65
N SER A 3 -3.30 20.28 10.73
CA SER A 3 -2.48 19.73 9.65
C SER A 3 -1.90 20.88 8.84
N GLN A 4 -0.57 20.97 8.74
CA GLN A 4 0.06 21.98 7.92
C GLN A 4 -0.01 21.53 6.47
N VAL A 5 -0.74 22.30 5.66
CA VAL A 5 -0.90 22.03 4.23
C VAL A 5 0.28 22.67 3.49
N TYR A 6 1.11 21.84 2.89
CA TYR A 6 2.21 22.31 2.03
C TYR A 6 1.92 21.86 0.59
N HIS A 7 1.73 22.83 -0.28
CA HIS A 7 1.48 22.59 -1.69
C HIS A 7 2.76 22.74 -2.46
N LEU A 8 3.25 21.66 -3.00
CA LEU A 8 4.52 21.70 -3.72
C LEU A 8 4.54 20.57 -4.75
N GLY A 9 3.62 20.61 -5.70
CA GLY A 9 3.52 19.58 -6.71
C GLY A 9 4.07 19.99 -8.06
N GLY A 10 4.44 19.00 -8.87
CA GLY A 10 4.79 19.20 -10.24
C GLY A 10 3.63 19.83 -11.02
N GLY A 11 3.82 21.05 -11.46
CA GLY A 11 2.88 21.74 -12.33
C GLY A 11 1.59 22.26 -11.70
N VAL A 12 1.32 22.11 -10.40
CA VAL A 12 0.20 22.79 -9.76
C VAL A 12 0.50 24.28 -9.61
N ILE A 13 -0.35 25.12 -10.18
CA ILE A 13 -0.23 26.57 -10.17
C ILE A 13 -1.04 27.18 -9.03
N ASN A 14 -2.26 26.70 -8.82
CA ASN A 14 -3.16 27.22 -7.81
C ASN A 14 -2.89 26.59 -6.43
N ARG A 15 -2.79 27.45 -5.44
CA ARG A 15 -2.68 27.04 -4.02
C ARG A 15 -4.02 27.29 -3.34
N PRO A 16 -4.33 26.59 -2.25
CA PRO A 16 -5.47 26.97 -1.43
C PRO A 16 -5.31 28.39 -0.92
N ASN A 17 -6.41 29.11 -0.88
CA ASN A 17 -6.45 30.37 -0.15
C ASN A 17 -6.49 30.06 1.34
N ILE A 18 -5.55 30.61 2.08
CA ILE A 18 -5.46 30.43 3.54
C ILE A 18 -5.95 31.70 4.22
N THR A 19 -6.94 31.56 5.08
CA THR A 19 -7.41 32.64 5.94
C THR A 19 -6.80 32.45 7.34
N LEU A 20 -6.18 33.49 7.87
CA LEU A 20 -5.63 33.50 9.22
C LEU A 20 -6.59 34.23 10.15
N ASN A 21 -6.71 33.74 11.39
CA ASN A 21 -7.39 34.45 12.45
C ASN A 21 -6.52 35.61 13.00
N GLU A 22 -7.07 36.39 13.94
CA GLU A 22 -6.37 37.50 14.57
C GLU A 22 -5.07 37.12 15.31
N ARG A 23 -4.89 35.81 15.61
CA ARG A 23 -3.69 35.26 16.25
C ARG A 23 -2.68 34.72 15.24
N GLY A 24 -2.94 34.89 13.93
CA GLY A 24 -2.08 34.38 12.87
C GLY A 24 -2.17 32.86 12.68
N GLU A 25 -3.17 32.20 13.24
CA GLU A 25 -3.42 30.77 13.06
C GLU A 25 -4.36 30.56 11.85
N VAL A 26 -4.20 29.43 11.15
CA VAL A 26 -5.10 29.07 10.04
C VAL A 26 -6.50 28.85 10.59
N SER A 27 -7.42 29.70 10.19
CA SER A 27 -8.85 29.61 10.56
C SER A 27 -9.66 28.88 9.50
N ASP A 28 -9.29 29.02 8.22
CA ASP A 28 -9.96 28.38 7.10
C ASP A 28 -9.00 28.29 5.91
N TYR A 29 -9.28 27.36 5.01
CA TYR A 29 -8.60 27.27 3.72
C TYR A 29 -9.57 26.81 2.63
N ASP A 30 -9.57 27.55 1.53
CA ASP A 30 -10.36 27.24 0.36
C ASP A 30 -9.50 26.43 -0.63
N ILE A 31 -9.85 25.16 -0.80
CA ILE A 31 -9.21 24.25 -1.76
C ILE A 31 -9.83 24.31 -3.16
N GLY A 32 -10.86 25.12 -3.35
CA GLY A 32 -11.59 25.24 -4.62
C GLY A 32 -10.70 25.46 -5.84
N PRO A 33 -9.76 26.44 -5.83
CA PRO A 33 -8.86 26.70 -6.94
C PRO A 33 -7.98 25.48 -7.30
N LEU A 34 -7.48 24.77 -6.29
CA LEU A 34 -6.68 23.56 -6.48
C LEU A 34 -7.52 22.41 -7.05
N LEU A 35 -8.72 22.18 -6.52
CA LEU A 35 -9.63 21.17 -7.05
C LEU A 35 -10.05 21.47 -8.49
N MET A 36 -10.28 22.74 -8.80
CA MET A 36 -10.60 23.16 -10.17
C MET A 36 -9.47 22.82 -11.13
N GLU A 37 -8.23 23.09 -10.77
CA GLU A 37 -7.06 22.78 -11.59
C GLU A 37 -6.90 21.28 -11.81
N LEU A 38 -7.01 20.45 -10.78
CA LEU A 38 -6.95 18.99 -10.90
C LEU A 38 -8.09 18.44 -11.76
N ASN A 39 -9.32 18.97 -11.59
CA ASN A 39 -10.48 18.56 -12.38
C ASN A 39 -10.37 19.00 -13.84
N MET A 40 -9.84 20.19 -14.11
CA MET A 40 -9.59 20.64 -15.48
C MET A 40 -8.63 19.69 -16.21
N GLN A 41 -7.57 19.25 -15.55
CA GLN A 41 -6.67 18.27 -16.17
C GLN A 41 -7.35 16.91 -16.33
N ALA A 42 -8.09 16.44 -15.34
CA ALA A 42 -8.84 15.19 -15.41
C ALA A 42 -9.85 15.18 -16.58
N SER A 43 -10.46 16.34 -16.90
CA SER A 43 -11.41 16.48 -18.01
C SER A 43 -10.79 16.34 -19.40
N LEU A 44 -9.47 16.38 -19.53
CA LEU A 44 -8.78 16.12 -20.79
C LEU A 44 -8.90 14.66 -21.24
N TYR A 45 -9.18 13.73 -20.31
CA TYR A 45 -9.24 12.31 -20.62
C TYR A 45 -10.52 11.95 -21.38
N ALA A 46 -10.35 11.36 -22.54
CA ALA A 46 -11.45 10.93 -23.42
C ALA A 46 -11.65 9.40 -23.45
N GLY A 47 -10.90 8.65 -22.66
CA GLY A 47 -11.01 7.19 -22.59
C GLY A 47 -12.13 6.72 -21.67
N THR A 48 -12.25 5.41 -21.50
CA THR A 48 -13.33 4.76 -20.72
C THR A 48 -12.97 4.49 -19.26
N GLY A 49 -11.71 4.71 -18.85
CA GLY A 49 -11.26 4.52 -17.48
C GLY A 49 -11.86 5.57 -16.53
N ASN A 50 -12.25 5.17 -15.34
CA ASN A 50 -12.86 6.05 -14.34
C ASN A 50 -11.92 6.40 -13.16
N GLN A 51 -10.74 5.80 -13.08
CA GLN A 51 -9.76 6.08 -12.03
C GLN A 51 -8.77 7.15 -12.48
N LEU A 52 -9.21 8.41 -12.47
CA LEU A 52 -8.42 9.55 -12.93
C LEU A 52 -7.60 10.21 -11.82
N CYS A 53 -7.81 9.80 -10.57
CA CYS A 53 -7.12 10.29 -9.39
C CYS A 53 -6.37 9.16 -8.69
N ALA A 54 -5.19 9.45 -8.20
CA ALA A 54 -4.39 8.56 -7.34
C ALA A 54 -4.11 9.24 -5.99
N HIS A 55 -4.04 8.43 -4.93
CA HIS A 55 -3.69 8.87 -3.60
C HIS A 55 -2.58 7.97 -3.04
N TYR A 56 -1.49 8.58 -2.65
CA TYR A 56 -0.35 7.92 -2.02
C TYR A 56 -0.11 8.47 -0.63
N SER A 57 0.47 7.66 0.25
CA SER A 57 0.88 8.08 1.59
C SER A 57 2.28 7.56 1.88
N LEU A 58 3.15 8.48 2.31
CA LEU A 58 4.46 8.18 2.87
C LEU A 58 4.37 8.32 4.38
N SER A 59 4.70 7.28 5.12
CA SER A 59 4.75 7.30 6.58
C SER A 59 6.18 7.07 7.04
N LEU A 60 6.66 7.93 7.95
CA LEU A 60 7.95 7.75 8.58
C LEU A 60 7.85 6.80 9.79
N SER A 61 8.98 6.24 10.18
CA SER A 61 9.08 5.55 11.46
C SER A 61 8.78 6.53 12.62
N PRO A 62 8.23 6.06 13.75
CA PRO A 62 7.82 6.94 14.85
C PRO A 62 8.93 7.83 15.42
N ASP A 63 10.18 7.39 15.30
CA ASP A 63 11.35 8.06 15.84
C ASP A 63 12.07 8.95 14.79
N GLU A 64 11.49 9.06 13.60
CA GLU A 64 12.01 9.86 12.51
C GLU A 64 11.17 11.12 12.27
N SER A 65 11.83 12.17 11.87
CA SER A 65 11.18 13.43 11.50
C SER A 65 11.84 14.04 10.27
N LEU A 66 11.05 14.69 9.46
CA LEU A 66 11.50 15.45 8.30
C LEU A 66 11.02 16.90 8.43
N THR A 67 11.84 17.82 7.93
CA THR A 67 11.42 19.20 7.71
C THR A 67 10.37 19.24 6.59
N PRO A 68 9.55 20.29 6.51
CA PRO A 68 8.60 20.46 5.41
C PRO A 68 9.24 20.39 4.04
N TYR A 69 10.45 20.93 3.86
CA TYR A 69 11.19 20.85 2.62
C TYR A 69 11.60 19.40 2.27
N GLN A 70 12.07 18.63 3.25
CA GLN A 70 12.42 17.23 3.06
C GLN A 70 11.17 16.36 2.74
N CYS A 71 10.03 16.66 3.37
CA CYS A 71 8.76 16.02 3.03
C CYS A 71 8.38 16.26 1.55
N LEU A 72 8.63 17.46 1.07
CA LEU A 72 8.42 17.79 -0.34
C LEU A 72 9.36 17.01 -1.26
N VAL A 73 10.65 16.94 -0.89
CA VAL A 73 11.64 16.17 -1.65
C VAL A 73 11.19 14.70 -1.71
N ALA A 74 10.77 14.12 -0.59
CA ALA A 74 10.25 12.76 -0.52
C ALA A 74 9.02 12.57 -1.44
N ALA A 75 8.04 13.47 -1.38
CA ALA A 75 6.87 13.42 -2.25
C ALA A 75 7.25 13.51 -3.72
N ARG A 76 8.18 14.40 -4.08
CA ARG A 76 8.64 14.57 -5.47
C ARG A 76 9.36 13.32 -5.98
N LEU A 77 10.24 12.72 -5.19
CA LEU A 77 10.93 11.48 -5.55
C LEU A 77 9.92 10.35 -5.76
N LEU A 78 8.95 10.20 -4.86
CA LEU A 78 7.87 9.21 -5.03
C LEU A 78 7.14 9.42 -6.35
N MET A 79 6.73 10.65 -6.66
CA MET A 79 5.95 10.94 -7.85
C MET A 79 6.74 10.69 -9.14
N ILE A 80 8.01 11.04 -9.17
CA ILE A 80 8.90 10.76 -10.33
C ILE A 80 8.99 9.24 -10.56
N GLU A 81 9.25 8.45 -9.51
CA GLU A 81 9.37 7.00 -9.62
C GLU A 81 8.06 6.32 -10.05
N LEU A 82 6.94 6.90 -9.68
CA LEU A 82 5.62 6.44 -10.10
C LEU A 82 5.21 6.94 -11.50
N GLY A 83 6.07 7.72 -12.18
CA GLY A 83 5.84 8.18 -13.55
C GLY A 83 5.03 9.47 -13.68
N TYR A 84 4.91 10.23 -12.59
CA TYR A 84 4.29 11.55 -12.62
C TYR A 84 5.34 12.61 -12.94
N GLY A 85 5.33 13.09 -14.18
CA GLY A 85 6.24 14.12 -14.69
C GLY A 85 5.72 15.54 -14.53
N SER A 86 6.34 16.45 -15.28
CA SER A 86 5.92 17.86 -15.36
C SER A 86 4.58 18.05 -16.08
N ASP A 87 4.12 17.03 -16.79
CA ASP A 87 2.87 16.96 -17.56
C ASP A 87 1.67 16.49 -16.70
N THR A 88 1.89 16.26 -15.41
CA THR A 88 0.87 15.85 -14.45
C THR A 88 0.72 16.85 -13.30
N ARG A 89 -0.47 16.89 -12.69
CA ARG A 89 -0.77 17.75 -11.54
C ARG A 89 -0.89 16.89 -10.28
N TRP A 90 -0.23 17.29 -9.22
CA TRP A 90 -0.37 16.65 -7.92
C TRP A 90 -0.10 17.64 -6.78
N THR A 91 -0.58 17.32 -5.61
CA THR A 91 -0.38 18.10 -4.38
C THR A 91 -0.05 17.18 -3.22
N SER A 92 0.61 17.70 -2.21
CA SER A 92 0.93 16.95 -1.00
C SER A 92 0.54 17.71 0.26
N VAL A 93 0.18 16.96 1.30
CA VAL A 93 -0.20 17.47 2.62
C VAL A 93 0.58 16.71 3.68
N ILE A 94 1.11 17.44 4.66
CA ILE A 94 1.82 16.86 5.80
C ILE A 94 0.86 16.76 6.97
N HIS A 95 0.73 15.56 7.52
CA HIS A 95 -0.06 15.28 8.72
C HIS A 95 0.85 14.93 9.90
N ARG A 96 0.53 15.50 11.08
CA ARG A 96 1.20 15.25 12.35
C ARG A 96 0.20 14.92 13.46
N ASP A 97 -0.91 14.32 13.08
CA ASP A 97 -2.03 13.99 13.95
C ASP A 97 -1.88 12.61 14.61
N THR A 98 -0.89 11.85 14.19
CA THR A 98 -0.54 10.54 14.74
C THR A 98 0.88 10.53 15.28
N ARG A 99 1.31 9.39 15.85
CA ARG A 99 2.67 9.21 16.37
C ARG A 99 3.75 9.34 15.29
N SER A 100 3.41 9.06 14.04
CA SER A 100 4.32 9.15 12.90
C SER A 100 3.94 10.31 11.99
N LEU A 101 4.91 10.96 11.38
CA LEU A 101 4.68 11.96 10.35
C LEU A 101 4.24 11.27 9.06
N HIS A 102 3.18 11.79 8.44
CA HIS A 102 2.66 11.30 7.17
C HIS A 102 2.66 12.40 6.12
N VAL A 103 3.01 12.03 4.90
CA VAL A 103 2.85 12.88 3.72
C VAL A 103 1.86 12.22 2.79
N HIS A 104 0.70 12.84 2.62
CA HIS A 104 -0.30 12.40 1.65
C HIS A 104 -0.09 13.13 0.34
N VAL A 105 -0.15 12.40 -0.76
CA VAL A 105 -0.07 12.96 -2.13
C VAL A 105 -1.33 12.59 -2.89
N VAL A 106 -1.98 13.59 -3.44
CA VAL A 106 -3.13 13.43 -4.35
C VAL A 106 -2.70 13.88 -5.73
N ALA A 107 -2.91 13.04 -6.73
CA ALA A 107 -2.46 13.28 -8.10
C ALA A 107 -3.55 13.04 -9.14
N CYS A 108 -3.61 13.88 -10.15
CA CYS A 108 -4.32 13.59 -11.38
C CYS A 108 -3.48 12.64 -12.22
N ARG A 109 -4.05 11.51 -12.63
CA ARG A 109 -3.37 10.53 -13.48
C ARG A 109 -3.37 10.90 -14.96
N VAL A 110 -4.19 11.85 -15.36
CA VAL A 110 -4.28 12.30 -16.74
C VAL A 110 -3.10 13.21 -17.07
N LYS A 111 -2.36 12.87 -18.09
CA LYS A 111 -1.27 13.69 -18.63
C LYS A 111 -1.81 14.76 -19.58
N LEU A 112 -0.99 15.75 -19.90
CA LEU A 112 -1.36 16.78 -20.89
C LEU A 112 -1.58 16.21 -22.30
N ASP A 113 -0.98 15.06 -22.62
CA ASP A 113 -1.20 14.32 -23.86
C ASP A 113 -2.49 13.49 -23.87
N ARG A 114 -3.31 13.60 -22.81
CA ARG A 114 -4.58 12.88 -22.59
C ARG A 114 -4.44 11.39 -22.32
N THR A 115 -3.23 10.87 -22.15
CA THR A 115 -2.99 9.51 -21.69
C THR A 115 -3.04 9.44 -20.16
N LEU A 116 -3.10 8.23 -19.62
CA LEU A 116 -3.01 8.02 -18.16
C LEU A 116 -1.58 7.67 -17.77
N VAL A 117 -1.18 8.11 -16.60
CA VAL A 117 -0.01 7.55 -15.92
C VAL A 117 -0.26 6.05 -15.71
N ASP A 118 0.70 5.24 -16.14
CA ASP A 118 0.65 3.79 -15.96
C ASP A 118 0.79 3.45 -14.46
N ASP A 119 -0.22 2.78 -13.92
CA ASP A 119 -0.25 2.30 -12.54
C ASP A 119 0.09 0.81 -12.41
N SER A 120 0.51 0.17 -13.50
CA SER A 120 1.00 -1.19 -13.46
C SER A 120 2.24 -1.29 -12.57
N ASN A 121 2.25 -2.28 -11.67
CA ASN A 121 3.32 -2.48 -10.70
C ASN A 121 3.63 -1.25 -9.81
N ASP A 122 2.65 -0.35 -9.61
CA ASP A 122 2.82 0.86 -8.79
C ASP A 122 3.32 0.54 -7.37
N TYR A 123 2.95 -0.63 -6.85
CA TYR A 123 3.45 -1.10 -5.56
C TYR A 123 4.96 -1.38 -5.56
N ALA A 124 5.47 -2.12 -6.53
CA ALA A 124 6.90 -2.42 -6.63
C ALA A 124 7.70 -1.13 -6.84
N ARG A 125 7.25 -0.27 -7.76
CA ARG A 125 7.86 1.06 -7.98
C ARG A 125 7.80 1.95 -6.73
N GLY A 126 6.72 1.87 -5.96
CA GLY A 126 6.58 2.58 -4.68
C GLY A 126 7.58 2.10 -3.62
N VAL A 127 7.87 0.79 -3.58
CA VAL A 127 8.91 0.23 -2.70
C VAL A 127 10.30 0.74 -3.13
N ASP A 128 10.58 0.73 -4.43
CA ASP A 128 11.86 1.23 -4.96
C ASP A 128 12.01 2.74 -4.70
N ALA A 129 10.93 3.50 -4.86
CA ALA A 129 10.89 4.92 -4.49
C ALA A 129 11.18 5.13 -3.00
N ALA A 130 10.59 4.33 -2.12
CA ALA A 130 10.84 4.40 -0.68
C ALA A 130 12.32 4.19 -0.36
N ARG A 131 12.99 3.22 -1.00
CA ARG A 131 14.44 2.97 -0.84
C ARG A 131 15.28 4.18 -1.27
N LYS A 132 14.94 4.81 -2.38
CA LYS A 132 15.62 6.04 -2.84
C LYS A 132 15.42 7.19 -1.86
N ILE A 133 14.20 7.36 -1.35
CA ILE A 133 13.87 8.39 -0.35
C ILE A 133 14.66 8.16 0.94
N GLU A 134 14.68 6.92 1.44
CA GLU A 134 15.44 6.55 2.64
C GLU A 134 16.93 6.89 2.49
N MET A 135 17.54 6.54 1.36
CA MET A 135 18.95 6.85 1.08
C MET A 135 19.20 8.35 0.93
N GLU A 136 18.37 9.05 0.17
CA GLU A 136 18.55 10.49 -0.12
C GLU A 136 18.38 11.36 1.12
N LEU A 137 17.46 10.98 2.01
CA LEU A 137 17.16 11.75 3.22
C LEU A 137 17.83 11.20 4.49
N GLY A 138 18.66 10.17 4.38
CA GLY A 138 19.36 9.56 5.51
C GLY A 138 18.44 8.91 6.53
N LEU A 139 17.32 8.35 6.08
CA LEU A 139 16.36 7.65 6.92
C LEU A 139 16.77 6.19 7.16
N SER A 140 16.18 5.58 8.18
CA SER A 140 16.36 4.15 8.44
C SER A 140 15.77 3.33 7.31
N ILE A 141 16.54 2.36 6.83
CA ILE A 141 16.05 1.47 5.77
C ILE A 141 15.02 0.52 6.35
N CYS A 142 13.77 0.67 5.95
CA CYS A 142 12.70 -0.26 6.30
C CYS A 142 12.98 -1.63 5.68
N LYS A 143 12.67 -2.69 6.41
CA LYS A 143 12.83 -4.04 5.89
C LYS A 143 11.99 -4.23 4.63
N SER A 144 12.59 -4.76 3.57
CA SER A 144 11.89 -5.02 2.31
C SER A 144 10.72 -5.99 2.55
N PRO A 145 9.56 -5.76 1.91
CA PRO A 145 8.44 -6.71 1.93
C PRO A 145 8.82 -8.12 1.50
N GLU A 146 9.80 -8.26 0.61
CA GLU A 146 10.34 -9.55 0.16
C GLU A 146 11.06 -10.32 1.27
N LYS A 147 11.68 -9.61 2.22
CA LYS A 147 12.37 -10.22 3.37
C LYS A 147 11.45 -10.45 4.58
N ASN A 148 10.36 -9.75 4.65
CA ASN A 148 9.42 -9.81 5.78
C ASN A 148 8.18 -10.64 5.47
N PHE A 149 8.25 -11.68 4.71
CA PHE A 149 7.17 -12.64 4.46
C PHE A 149 5.78 -12.29 5.06
N GLY A 150 5.32 -11.05 4.93
CA GLY A 150 3.95 -10.64 5.22
C GLY A 150 3.67 -9.98 6.57
N HIS A 151 4.66 -9.61 7.36
CA HIS A 151 4.42 -8.95 8.66
C HIS A 151 4.28 -7.43 8.62
N GLU A 152 4.69 -6.78 7.55
CA GLU A 152 4.43 -5.35 7.44
C GLU A 152 3.17 -5.11 6.64
N TYR A 153 2.18 -4.62 7.34
CA TYR A 153 1.03 -3.95 6.74
C TYR A 153 1.56 -2.79 5.93
N SER A 154 1.93 -3.12 4.70
CA SER A 154 2.29 -2.11 3.76
C SER A 154 1.13 -1.14 3.58
N ILE A 155 1.48 0.06 3.41
CA ILE A 155 0.81 1.23 2.84
C ILE A 155 -0.41 0.91 1.91
N VAL A 156 -0.51 -0.29 1.36
CA VAL A 156 -1.54 -0.74 0.42
C VAL A 156 -2.93 -0.93 1.05
N ASN A 157 -3.07 -1.14 2.34
CA ASN A 157 -4.38 -1.33 2.96
C ASN A 157 -5.17 -0.01 3.16
N ILE A 158 -4.55 1.13 2.91
CA ILE A 158 -5.20 2.44 2.98
C ILE A 158 -6.02 2.73 1.71
N LYS A 159 -5.75 2.06 0.59
CA LYS A 159 -6.45 2.28 -0.70
C LYS A 159 -7.98 2.08 -0.66
N ASN A 160 -8.53 1.43 0.33
CA ASN A 160 -9.95 1.07 0.33
C ASN A 160 -10.80 1.76 1.40
N GLY A 161 -10.37 2.89 1.97
CA GLY A 161 -11.21 3.72 2.86
C GLY A 161 -11.78 3.01 4.09
N ARG A 162 -11.31 1.81 4.41
CA ARG A 162 -11.74 1.01 5.56
C ARG A 162 -10.60 0.87 6.56
N GLY A 163 -10.04 2.01 6.94
CA GLY A 163 -9.11 2.12 8.04
C GLY A 163 -9.79 1.79 9.36
N ARG A 164 -9.93 0.53 9.67
CA ARG A 164 -10.14 0.08 11.04
C ARG A 164 -8.79 -0.29 11.60
N GLY A 165 -8.45 0.41 12.68
CA GLY A 165 -7.14 0.40 13.29
C GLY A 165 -6.57 -0.99 13.63
N SER A 166 -5.31 -0.99 13.96
CA SER A 166 -4.42 -2.11 14.28
C SER A 166 -5.02 -3.22 15.16
N PHE A 167 -6.05 -2.93 15.94
CA PHE A 167 -6.75 -3.90 16.80
C PHE A 167 -7.53 -4.97 16.00
N HIS A 168 -8.03 -4.66 14.81
CA HIS A 168 -8.72 -5.64 13.96
C HIS A 168 -7.77 -6.55 13.19
N ALA A 169 -6.53 -6.15 13.01
CA ALA A 169 -5.52 -6.95 12.33
C ALA A 169 -5.09 -8.18 13.14
N MET A 170 -5.01 -8.06 14.46
CA MET A 170 -4.68 -9.18 15.34
C MET A 170 -5.74 -10.28 15.35
N HIS A 171 -6.97 -9.99 14.94
CA HIS A 171 -8.09 -10.94 14.91
C HIS A 171 -8.54 -11.31 13.48
N ASP A 172 -7.85 -10.81 12.44
CA ASP A 172 -8.13 -11.22 11.07
C ASP A 172 -7.61 -12.65 10.85
N PRO A 173 -8.50 -13.62 10.56
CA PRO A 173 -8.09 -15.00 10.30
C PRO A 173 -7.00 -15.13 9.24
N ALA A 174 -6.98 -14.25 8.24
CA ALA A 174 -5.95 -14.25 7.21
C ALA A 174 -4.56 -13.86 7.76
N CYS A 175 -4.49 -13.01 8.79
CA CYS A 175 -3.23 -12.67 9.47
C CYS A 175 -2.69 -13.87 10.25
N ILE A 176 -3.55 -14.50 11.05
CA ILE A 176 -3.18 -15.69 11.85
C ILE A 176 -2.66 -16.80 10.93
N ILE A 177 -3.33 -17.01 9.79
CA ILE A 177 -2.90 -18.01 8.81
C ILE A 177 -1.53 -17.65 8.22
N ARG A 178 -1.27 -16.37 7.92
CA ARG A 178 0.03 -15.92 7.41
C ARG A 178 1.15 -16.16 8.41
N ASP A 179 0.91 -15.80 9.66
CA ASP A 179 1.88 -15.96 10.75
C ASP A 179 2.26 -17.43 10.95
N ALA A 180 1.26 -18.31 10.95
CA ALA A 180 1.47 -19.75 11.00
C ALA A 180 2.29 -20.24 9.79
N MET A 181 1.97 -19.79 8.58
CA MET A 181 2.73 -20.12 7.37
C MET A 181 4.19 -19.72 7.48
N ASP A 182 4.49 -18.55 8.06
CA ASP A 182 5.86 -18.07 8.21
C ASP A 182 6.70 -18.97 9.10
N VAL A 183 6.10 -19.45 10.18
CA VAL A 183 6.79 -20.40 11.06
C VAL A 183 7.04 -21.72 10.36
N VAL A 184 6.03 -22.23 9.62
CA VAL A 184 6.14 -23.50 8.90
C VAL A 184 7.17 -23.42 7.76
N PHE A 185 7.17 -22.34 6.97
CA PHE A 185 8.15 -22.19 5.88
C PHE A 185 9.59 -22.03 6.36
N LYS A 186 9.81 -21.51 7.57
CA LYS A 186 11.16 -21.51 8.19
C LYS A 186 11.69 -22.93 8.45
N LYS A 187 10.79 -23.90 8.65
CA LYS A 187 11.16 -25.32 8.81
C LYS A 187 11.40 -26.04 7.48
N GLN A 188 11.19 -25.37 6.34
CA GLN A 188 11.41 -25.88 4.97
C GLN A 188 10.68 -27.23 4.71
N PRO A 189 9.35 -27.29 4.78
CA PRO A 189 8.62 -28.54 4.55
C PRO A 189 8.84 -29.03 3.10
N ASN A 190 9.16 -30.30 2.92
CA ASN A 190 9.42 -30.91 1.62
C ASN A 190 8.16 -31.43 0.93
N ASN A 191 7.13 -31.72 1.67
CA ASN A 191 5.89 -32.27 1.13
C ASN A 191 4.65 -31.64 1.80
N MET A 192 3.50 -31.90 1.17
CA MET A 192 2.22 -31.35 1.63
C MET A 192 1.84 -31.84 3.02
N THR A 193 2.20 -33.07 3.39
CA THR A 193 1.89 -33.64 4.71
C THR A 193 2.64 -32.89 5.81
N GLU A 194 3.92 -32.61 5.63
CA GLU A 194 4.72 -31.80 6.57
C GLU A 194 4.19 -30.37 6.67
N PHE A 195 3.85 -29.76 5.54
CA PHE A 195 3.28 -28.42 5.49
C PHE A 195 1.94 -28.33 6.24
N VAL A 196 1.02 -29.27 5.99
CA VAL A 196 -0.29 -29.33 6.66
C VAL A 196 -0.15 -29.62 8.14
N THR A 197 0.74 -30.54 8.51
CA THR A 197 1.01 -30.88 9.91
C THR A 197 1.58 -29.68 10.67
N GLY A 198 2.56 -28.99 10.09
CA GLY A 198 3.11 -27.77 10.68
C GLY A 198 2.07 -26.66 10.86
N LEU A 199 1.17 -26.47 9.90
CA LEU A 199 0.08 -25.49 10.04
C LEU A 199 -0.93 -25.90 11.14
N ARG A 200 -1.20 -27.20 11.29
CA ARG A 200 -2.09 -27.72 12.32
C ARG A 200 -1.54 -27.49 13.73
N GLU A 201 -0.22 -27.56 13.92
CA GLU A 201 0.45 -27.20 15.19
C GLU A 201 0.15 -25.75 15.61
N HIS A 202 -0.14 -24.88 14.64
CA HIS A 202 -0.52 -23.48 14.85
C HIS A 202 -2.05 -23.23 14.73
N ASN A 203 -2.86 -24.26 14.92
CA ASN A 203 -4.32 -24.21 14.85
C ASN A 203 -4.87 -23.74 13.49
N VAL A 204 -4.14 -23.96 12.41
CA VAL A 204 -4.60 -23.68 11.04
C VAL A 204 -4.95 -24.98 10.33
N MET A 205 -6.21 -25.10 9.97
CA MET A 205 -6.72 -26.23 9.19
C MET A 205 -6.58 -25.95 7.70
N VAL A 206 -6.27 -26.99 6.95
CA VAL A 206 -6.06 -26.94 5.50
C VAL A 206 -7.04 -27.84 4.79
N ARG A 207 -7.61 -27.37 3.69
CA ARG A 207 -8.46 -28.14 2.79
C ARG A 207 -8.01 -27.96 1.34
N VAL A 208 -7.66 -29.04 0.68
CA VAL A 208 -7.41 -29.06 -0.75
C VAL A 208 -8.75 -29.17 -1.48
N ARG A 209 -9.03 -28.24 -2.40
CA ARG A 209 -10.18 -28.32 -3.29
C ARG A 209 -9.79 -29.16 -4.50
N ARG A 210 -10.63 -30.09 -4.87
CA ARG A 210 -10.43 -30.95 -6.03
C ARG A 210 -11.42 -30.59 -7.14
N ALA A 211 -11.05 -30.86 -8.39
CA ALA A 211 -11.92 -30.81 -9.54
C ALA A 211 -12.74 -32.12 -9.62
N ASP A 212 -13.66 -32.19 -10.57
CA ASP A 212 -14.53 -33.38 -10.78
C ASP A 212 -13.72 -34.64 -11.12
N ASN A 213 -12.54 -34.47 -11.70
CA ASN A 213 -11.58 -35.56 -11.98
C ASN A 213 -10.64 -35.88 -10.80
N TYR A 214 -10.98 -35.44 -9.58
CA TYR A 214 -10.18 -35.57 -8.35
C TYR A 214 -8.84 -34.84 -8.34
N GLU A 215 -8.45 -34.13 -9.39
CA GLU A 215 -7.23 -33.33 -9.44
C GLU A 215 -7.28 -32.14 -8.47
N PRO A 216 -6.18 -31.84 -7.76
CA PRO A 216 -6.10 -30.68 -6.90
C PRO A 216 -6.23 -29.38 -7.68
N LYS A 217 -7.27 -28.58 -7.39
CA LYS A 217 -7.58 -27.32 -8.07
C LYS A 217 -7.23 -26.09 -7.24
N GLY A 218 -7.05 -26.25 -5.95
CA GLY A 218 -6.76 -25.13 -5.07
C GLY A 218 -6.70 -25.53 -3.61
N ILE A 219 -6.35 -24.58 -2.76
CA ILE A 219 -6.18 -24.76 -1.33
C ILE A 219 -6.91 -23.69 -0.54
N CYS A 220 -7.49 -24.05 0.59
CA CYS A 220 -8.17 -23.17 1.53
C CYS A 220 -7.68 -23.43 2.94
N TYR A 221 -7.74 -22.40 3.76
CA TYR A 221 -7.29 -22.40 5.15
C TYR A 221 -8.41 -21.95 6.08
N SER A 222 -8.41 -22.43 7.32
CA SER A 222 -9.36 -22.03 8.34
C SER A 222 -8.73 -22.10 9.73
N ILE A 223 -9.10 -21.20 10.64
CA ILE A 223 -8.69 -21.23 12.05
C ILE A 223 -9.78 -21.79 12.98
N ASP A 224 -11.01 -21.85 12.49
CA ASP A 224 -12.20 -22.25 13.28
C ASP A 224 -12.96 -23.45 12.66
N GLY A 225 -12.51 -23.94 11.50
CA GLY A 225 -13.17 -25.00 10.74
C GLY A 225 -14.50 -24.61 10.10
N LYS A 226 -15.01 -23.41 10.40
CA LYS A 226 -16.30 -22.90 9.90
C LYS A 226 -16.11 -22.00 8.70
N LYS A 227 -15.23 -21.01 8.81
CA LYS A 227 -14.94 -20.03 7.75
C LYS A 227 -13.65 -20.40 7.03
N TRP A 228 -13.75 -20.70 5.72
CA TRP A 228 -12.63 -21.09 4.88
C TRP A 228 -12.19 -19.95 3.98
N ILE A 229 -10.92 -19.65 3.99
CA ILE A 229 -10.27 -18.59 3.19
C ILE A 229 -9.44 -19.26 2.09
N SER A 230 -9.69 -18.91 0.82
CA SER A 230 -8.90 -19.43 -0.30
C SER A 230 -7.45 -18.91 -0.23
N GLY A 231 -6.48 -19.70 -0.71
CA GLY A 231 -5.09 -19.33 -0.72
C GLY A 231 -4.81 -17.97 -1.39
N SER A 232 -5.56 -17.65 -2.46
CA SER A 232 -5.49 -16.33 -3.11
C SER A 232 -5.95 -15.17 -2.23
N LYS A 233 -6.88 -15.41 -1.31
CA LYS A 233 -7.39 -14.38 -0.38
C LYS A 233 -6.53 -14.22 0.88
N VAL A 234 -5.65 -15.16 1.16
CA VAL A 234 -4.66 -15.04 2.24
C VAL A 234 -3.63 -13.94 1.92
N LYS A 235 -3.58 -13.46 0.67
CA LYS A 235 -2.71 -12.38 0.21
C LYS A 235 -1.24 -12.64 0.49
N ARG A 236 -0.79 -13.87 0.31
CA ARG A 236 0.59 -14.27 0.45
C ARG A 236 1.10 -14.92 -0.83
N LEU A 237 2.34 -14.61 -1.22
CA LEU A 237 2.98 -15.11 -2.44
C LEU A 237 3.02 -16.63 -2.53
N ARG A 238 2.94 -17.33 -1.39
CA ARG A 238 3.12 -18.78 -1.29
C ARG A 238 1.88 -19.55 -0.82
N ALA A 239 0.74 -18.91 -0.68
CA ALA A 239 -0.47 -19.52 -0.10
C ALA A 239 -1.37 -20.23 -1.11
N THR A 240 -1.12 -20.10 -2.41
CA THR A 240 -1.91 -20.78 -3.43
C THR A 240 -1.33 -22.16 -3.75
N TRP A 241 -2.19 -23.07 -4.24
CA TRP A 241 -1.79 -24.43 -4.62
C TRP A 241 -0.57 -24.45 -5.55
N SER A 242 -0.64 -23.72 -6.68
CA SER A 242 0.45 -23.66 -7.64
C SER A 242 1.75 -23.13 -7.03
N LYS A 243 1.65 -22.12 -6.18
CA LYS A 243 2.84 -21.52 -5.53
C LYS A 243 3.48 -22.43 -4.49
N LEU A 244 2.74 -23.32 -3.86
CA LEU A 244 3.29 -24.34 -2.97
C LEU A 244 4.09 -25.36 -3.77
N LEU A 245 3.55 -25.82 -4.90
CA LEU A 245 4.26 -26.73 -5.80
C LEU A 245 5.52 -26.10 -6.41
N ASP A 246 5.44 -24.83 -6.85
CA ASP A 246 6.59 -24.06 -7.37
C ASP A 246 7.74 -23.95 -6.36
N GLN A 247 7.47 -24.15 -5.06
CA GLN A 247 8.46 -24.15 -4.00
C GLN A 247 9.00 -25.54 -3.65
N GLY A 248 8.64 -26.55 -4.40
CA GLY A 248 9.09 -27.91 -4.18
C GLY A 248 8.32 -28.66 -3.07
N ILE A 249 7.17 -28.15 -2.63
CA ILE A 249 6.30 -28.91 -1.71
C ILE A 249 5.57 -29.97 -2.54
N GLU A 250 6.06 -31.18 -2.48
CA GLU A 250 5.47 -32.31 -3.23
C GLU A 250 4.11 -32.72 -2.66
N TYR A 251 3.19 -33.05 -3.54
CA TYR A 251 1.91 -33.62 -3.20
C TYR A 251 1.97 -35.14 -3.34
N SER A 252 2.20 -35.82 -2.24
CA SER A 252 2.13 -37.28 -2.11
C SER A 252 0.85 -37.69 -1.40
#